data_eaf2bd92e70cf619958e9df90ce15c84
#
_entry.id   eaf2bd92e70cf619958e9df90ce15c84
#
_cell.length_a   1.000
_cell.length_b   1.000
_cell.length_c   1.000
_cell.angle_alpha   90.00
_cell.angle_beta   90.00
_cell.angle_gamma   90.00
#
_symmetry.space_group_name_H-M   'P 1'
#
loop_
_entity.id
_entity.type
_entity.pdbx_description
1 polymer ?
#
loop_
_entity_poly.entity_id
_entity_poly.type
_entity_poly.pdbx_seq_one_letter_code
_entity_poly.pdbx_strand_id
1 'polypeptide(L)'
;MSTIYGFFGGSHSPSTSFIKDGEIICCIEEERLTRIKAGDNFDCVAELSSKEVEKITGVAIQDADHRVFVEPVTDAFANRLTNFNYDRVSHHDAHCYGAYFTSGMEGKALSISYDGGGDKSVMKIYLCEDGKMTLAHSYDMCSTGSFAHLWAFAVSTIRGYDQDGESVWKMCKDEGKLMGMAPDGEYDETYYRILNSLIDYKDLRFFPNDTGNKTRFVVETMFRLGWFDNQKNIEKFSYNLQKLTEDLMLKFFEDLHKKFPEYTKICLSGGLFANVKLNQKINQLPWVDEIYVFPAMGDEGLSLGACIIKAHQLGEITKPIKLKNVFFGKKYSNRQIIDASERYNLQYEEYNPAKIAELLDDGEIIGWFQHGFEYGPRALGARSILVRPTDIGTHQKLNGRLKRHDSMPFAPIVMEEF
;
A
#
# COMPACT_ATOMS: atom_id res chain seq x y z
N MET A 1 -8.57 23.93 -19.10
CA MET A 1 -7.42 23.44 -18.33
C MET A 1 -7.88 23.30 -16.91
N SER A 2 -7.83 22.09 -16.34
CA SER A 2 -8.24 21.90 -14.96
C SER A 2 -7.07 21.50 -14.08
N THR A 3 -7.12 21.95 -12.84
CA THR A 3 -6.17 21.63 -11.78
C THR A 3 -6.91 20.95 -10.63
N ILE A 4 -6.48 19.75 -10.24
CA ILE A 4 -7.16 18.91 -9.26
C ILE A 4 -6.19 18.54 -8.16
N TYR A 5 -6.51 18.93 -6.93
CA TYR A 5 -5.87 18.42 -5.72
C TYR A 5 -6.69 17.29 -5.14
N GLY A 6 -6.03 16.19 -4.78
CA GLY A 6 -6.58 15.09 -4.01
C GLY A 6 -5.88 14.96 -2.66
N PHE A 7 -6.66 14.72 -1.61
CA PHE A 7 -6.17 14.64 -0.24
C PHE A 7 -6.67 13.39 0.45
N PHE A 8 -5.79 12.75 1.18
CA PHE A 8 -6.15 11.73 2.16
C PHE A 8 -5.43 11.98 3.49
N GLY A 9 -6.10 11.66 4.60
CA GLY A 9 -5.57 11.76 5.95
C GLY A 9 -6.66 11.62 7.02
N GLY A 10 -6.30 11.84 8.26
CA GLY A 10 -7.21 11.76 9.41
C GLY A 10 -7.17 10.43 10.16
N SER A 11 -6.48 9.40 9.63
CA SER A 11 -6.23 8.13 10.32
C SER A 11 -4.76 7.74 10.28
N HIS A 12 -4.27 7.40 9.10
CA HIS A 12 -2.87 7.05 8.83
C HIS A 12 -2.56 7.33 7.35
N SER A 13 -1.28 7.23 6.97
CA SER A 13 -0.81 7.35 5.58
C SER A 13 -1.29 8.59 4.81
N PRO A 14 -1.25 9.81 5.42
CA PRO A 14 -1.72 10.99 4.73
C PRO A 14 -0.89 11.27 3.48
N SER A 15 -1.58 11.76 2.44
CA SER A 15 -0.96 12.03 1.15
C SER A 15 -1.68 13.16 0.40
N THR A 16 -0.96 13.80 -0.52
CA THR A 16 -1.49 14.80 -1.44
C THR A 16 -1.06 14.46 -2.86
N SER A 17 -2.00 14.49 -3.80
CA SER A 17 -1.75 14.29 -5.22
C SER A 17 -2.28 15.47 -6.03
N PHE A 18 -1.68 15.69 -7.20
CA PHE A 18 -2.09 16.76 -8.10
C PHE A 18 -2.11 16.26 -9.56
N ILE A 19 -3.25 16.51 -10.20
CA ILE A 19 -3.46 16.27 -11.63
C ILE A 19 -3.72 17.61 -12.33
N LYS A 20 -3.17 17.76 -13.52
CA LYS A 20 -3.44 18.89 -14.39
C LYS A 20 -3.80 18.39 -15.79
N ASP A 21 -4.97 18.79 -16.29
CA ASP A 21 -5.45 18.42 -17.62
C ASP A 21 -5.43 16.90 -17.89
N GLY A 22 -5.76 16.09 -16.87
CA GLY A 22 -5.71 14.64 -16.93
C GLY A 22 -4.31 14.01 -16.77
N GLU A 23 -3.24 14.82 -16.64
CA GLU A 23 -1.88 14.32 -16.42
C GLU A 23 -1.50 14.31 -14.93
N ILE A 24 -0.96 13.19 -14.45
CA ILE A 24 -0.46 13.07 -13.08
C ILE A 24 0.87 13.83 -12.98
N ILE A 25 0.89 14.91 -12.21
CA ILE A 25 2.07 15.77 -12.06
C ILE A 25 2.93 15.37 -10.86
N CYS A 26 2.30 15.18 -9.70
CA CYS A 26 3.01 14.73 -8.50
C CYS A 26 2.07 14.07 -7.49
N CYS A 27 2.65 13.18 -6.68
CA CYS A 27 2.00 12.52 -5.55
C CYS A 27 3.00 12.45 -4.41
N ILE A 28 2.64 12.95 -3.23
CA ILE A 28 3.53 13.05 -2.07
C ILE A 28 2.86 12.46 -0.84
N GLU A 29 3.50 11.46 -0.28
CA GLU A 29 3.14 10.90 1.03
C GLU A 29 3.74 11.77 2.14
N GLU A 30 2.97 12.09 3.16
CA GLU A 30 3.42 12.88 4.32
C GLU A 30 4.62 12.25 5.02
N GLU A 31 4.67 10.92 5.10
CA GLU A 31 5.77 10.18 5.73
C GLU A 31 7.14 10.40 5.05
N ARG A 32 7.16 10.79 3.77
CA ARG A 32 8.42 11.12 3.06
C ARG A 32 9.06 12.39 3.59
N LEU A 33 8.26 13.29 4.15
CA LEU A 33 8.67 14.58 4.69
C LEU A 33 8.84 14.54 6.21
N THR A 34 7.92 13.90 6.93
CA THR A 34 7.97 13.75 8.38
C THR A 34 8.99 12.73 8.85
N ARG A 35 9.33 11.73 8.03
CA ARG A 35 10.13 10.56 8.39
C ARG A 35 9.44 9.65 9.43
N ILE A 36 8.14 9.81 9.60
CA ILE A 36 7.31 8.99 10.48
C ILE A 36 6.44 8.09 9.61
N LYS A 37 6.71 6.77 9.63
CA LYS A 37 6.00 5.78 8.82
C LYS A 37 4.51 5.79 9.13
N ALA A 38 3.69 5.87 8.09
CA ALA A 38 2.22 5.87 8.13
C ALA A 38 1.57 6.98 8.99
N GLY A 39 2.37 7.90 9.58
CA GLY A 39 1.87 8.84 10.59
C GLY A 39 1.58 8.16 11.94
N ASP A 40 1.67 8.89 13.04
CA ASP A 40 1.55 8.30 14.38
C ASP A 40 0.21 8.60 15.08
N ASN A 41 -0.65 9.49 14.56
CA ASN A 41 -1.85 9.96 15.25
C ASN A 41 -3.03 10.15 14.30
N PHE A 42 -4.26 10.04 14.83
CA PHE A 42 -5.51 10.38 14.16
C PHE A 42 -5.61 11.81 13.61
N ASP A 43 -4.73 12.70 14.06
CA ASP A 43 -4.62 14.07 13.57
C ASP A 43 -3.62 14.21 12.41
N CYS A 44 -3.23 13.09 11.77
CA CYS A 44 -2.33 13.12 10.62
C CYS A 44 -2.99 13.85 9.45
N VAL A 45 -2.55 15.08 9.24
CA VAL A 45 -2.99 15.93 8.15
C VAL A 45 -1.91 15.99 7.10
N ALA A 46 -2.28 15.97 5.84
CA ALA A 46 -1.39 16.08 4.69
C ALA A 46 -0.82 17.52 4.51
N GLU A 47 -0.35 18.16 5.60
CA GLU A 47 0.07 19.56 5.56
C GLU A 47 1.42 19.79 4.88
N LEU A 48 2.41 18.94 5.15
CA LEU A 48 3.72 19.09 4.53
C LEU A 48 3.67 18.63 3.08
N SER A 49 2.97 17.54 2.80
CA SER A 49 2.80 17.04 1.44
C SER A 49 2.05 18.06 0.57
N SER A 50 0.99 18.69 1.07
CA SER A 50 0.27 19.71 0.33
C SER A 50 1.13 20.96 0.05
N LYS A 51 1.89 21.47 1.03
CA LYS A 51 2.83 22.57 0.84
C LYS A 51 3.94 22.21 -0.15
N GLU A 52 4.39 20.97 -0.17
CA GLU A 52 5.40 20.53 -1.12
C GLU A 52 4.84 20.41 -2.53
N VAL A 53 3.58 19.93 -2.68
CA VAL A 53 2.86 19.92 -3.96
C VAL A 53 2.68 21.34 -4.49
N GLU A 54 2.28 22.32 -3.66
CA GLU A 54 2.21 23.73 -4.05
C GLU A 54 3.56 24.27 -4.60
N LYS A 55 4.66 23.93 -3.95
CA LYS A 55 6.01 24.34 -4.40
C LYS A 55 6.39 23.69 -5.73
N ILE A 56 6.05 22.42 -5.95
CA ILE A 56 6.37 21.69 -7.18
C ILE A 56 5.54 22.22 -8.35
N THR A 57 4.25 22.45 -8.13
CA THR A 57 3.29 22.80 -9.18
C THR A 57 3.21 24.29 -9.45
N GLY A 58 3.57 25.12 -8.47
CA GLY A 58 3.35 26.58 -8.50
C GLY A 58 1.87 26.96 -8.39
N VAL A 59 0.97 26.02 -8.09
CA VAL A 59 -0.47 26.25 -7.93
C VAL A 59 -0.80 26.14 -6.45
N ALA A 60 -1.32 27.20 -5.86
CA ALA A 60 -1.78 27.15 -4.47
C ALA A 60 -3.11 26.38 -4.37
N ILE A 61 -3.36 25.73 -3.22
CA ILE A 61 -4.58 24.93 -3.04
C ILE A 61 -5.85 25.76 -3.28
N GLN A 62 -5.86 27.02 -2.82
CA GLN A 62 -6.99 27.93 -3.02
C GLN A 62 -7.23 28.29 -4.49
N ASP A 63 -6.19 28.25 -5.33
CA ASP A 63 -6.25 28.65 -6.74
C ASP A 63 -6.56 27.46 -7.67
N ALA A 64 -6.59 26.24 -7.14
CA ALA A 64 -6.96 25.05 -7.90
C ALA A 64 -8.44 25.06 -8.28
N ASP A 65 -8.79 24.48 -9.42
CA ASP A 65 -10.19 24.39 -9.86
C ASP A 65 -10.97 23.40 -8.98
N HIS A 66 -10.34 22.29 -8.57
CA HIS A 66 -10.98 21.24 -7.77
C HIS A 66 -10.11 20.78 -6.61
N ARG A 67 -10.76 20.51 -5.47
CA ARG A 67 -10.20 19.94 -4.23
C ARG A 67 -11.04 18.75 -3.86
N VAL A 68 -10.44 17.59 -3.73
CA VAL A 68 -11.15 16.33 -3.54
C VAL A 68 -10.58 15.61 -2.33
N PHE A 69 -11.42 15.30 -1.35
CA PHE A 69 -11.07 14.59 -0.15
C PHE A 69 -11.66 13.18 -0.16
N VAL A 70 -10.89 12.23 0.35
CA VAL A 70 -11.36 10.85 0.51
C VAL A 70 -12.03 10.68 1.87
N GLU A 71 -13.19 10.04 1.90
CA GLU A 71 -13.90 9.68 3.15
C GLU A 71 -13.18 8.54 3.92
N PRO A 72 -13.24 8.53 5.25
CA PRO A 72 -13.89 9.51 6.11
C PRO A 72 -13.06 10.79 6.29
N VAL A 73 -13.65 11.94 6.03
CA VAL A 73 -13.04 13.25 6.25
C VAL A 73 -13.95 14.11 7.12
N THR A 74 -13.39 14.74 8.15
CA THR A 74 -14.09 15.74 8.95
C THR A 74 -13.90 17.14 8.36
N ASP A 75 -14.89 18.02 8.55
CA ASP A 75 -14.75 19.42 8.14
C ASP A 75 -13.57 20.10 8.85
N ALA A 76 -13.30 19.73 10.10
CA ALA A 76 -12.14 20.24 10.84
C ALA A 76 -10.82 19.88 10.14
N PHE A 77 -10.69 18.65 9.62
CA PHE A 77 -9.52 18.23 8.86
C PHE A 77 -9.42 18.98 7.53
N ALA A 78 -10.50 19.02 6.74
CA ALA A 78 -10.51 19.68 5.45
C ALA A 78 -10.20 21.18 5.60
N ASN A 79 -10.76 21.85 6.61
CA ASN A 79 -10.54 23.27 6.88
C ASN A 79 -9.11 23.63 7.32
N ARG A 80 -8.30 22.66 7.74
CA ARG A 80 -6.86 22.88 7.98
C ARG A 80 -6.08 23.06 6.67
N LEU A 81 -6.56 22.45 5.58
CA LEU A 81 -5.91 22.51 4.26
C LEU A 81 -6.54 23.55 3.35
N THR A 82 -7.85 23.74 3.44
CA THR A 82 -8.58 24.69 2.59
C THR A 82 -9.83 25.24 3.27
N ASN A 83 -10.12 26.53 3.02
CA ASN A 83 -11.38 27.18 3.39
C ASN A 83 -12.36 27.27 2.20
N PHE A 84 -12.03 26.63 1.09
CA PHE A 84 -12.82 26.64 -0.14
C PHE A 84 -13.66 25.38 -0.26
N ASN A 85 -14.64 25.41 -1.15
CA ASN A 85 -15.46 24.24 -1.45
C ASN A 85 -14.60 23.06 -1.92
N TYR A 86 -14.98 21.88 -1.50
CA TYR A 86 -14.33 20.62 -1.86
C TYR A 86 -15.36 19.52 -2.10
N ASP A 87 -14.97 18.58 -2.95
CA ASP A 87 -15.71 17.35 -3.19
C ASP A 87 -15.25 16.24 -2.23
N ARG A 88 -16.15 15.27 -2.00
CA ARG A 88 -15.85 14.07 -1.22
C ARG A 88 -16.02 12.83 -2.09
N VAL A 89 -15.13 11.88 -1.95
CA VAL A 89 -15.19 10.60 -2.65
C VAL A 89 -15.05 9.44 -1.68
N SER A 90 -15.64 8.30 -2.05
CA SER A 90 -15.59 7.09 -1.26
C SER A 90 -14.15 6.53 -1.22
N HIS A 91 -13.74 6.03 -0.07
CA HIS A 91 -12.45 5.40 0.20
C HIS A 91 -12.15 4.25 -0.80
N HIS A 92 -13.05 3.27 -0.84
CA HIS A 92 -12.88 2.12 -1.72
C HIS A 92 -13.05 2.45 -3.21
N ASP A 93 -13.79 3.51 -3.56
CA ASP A 93 -13.84 3.99 -4.93
C ASP A 93 -12.50 4.60 -5.33
N ALA A 94 -11.87 5.40 -4.45
CA ALA A 94 -10.53 5.93 -4.70
C ALA A 94 -9.50 4.82 -4.92
N HIS A 95 -9.51 3.75 -4.11
CA HIS A 95 -8.70 2.56 -4.34
C HIS A 95 -8.94 1.94 -5.71
N CYS A 96 -10.20 1.64 -6.06
CA CYS A 96 -10.53 0.97 -7.32
C CYS A 96 -10.23 1.83 -8.55
N TYR A 97 -10.54 3.12 -8.51
CA TYR A 97 -10.25 4.05 -9.61
C TYR A 97 -8.75 4.25 -9.79
N GLY A 98 -8.01 4.42 -8.67
CA GLY A 98 -6.55 4.47 -8.69
C GLY A 98 -5.94 3.26 -9.38
N ALA A 99 -6.34 2.06 -9.00
CA ALA A 99 -5.84 0.82 -9.58
C ALA A 99 -6.22 0.68 -11.06
N TYR A 100 -7.47 0.84 -11.42
CA TYR A 100 -7.92 0.61 -12.80
C TYR A 100 -7.34 1.63 -13.77
N PHE A 101 -7.47 2.92 -13.47
CA PHE A 101 -7.05 3.97 -14.42
C PHE A 101 -5.54 4.13 -14.57
N THR A 102 -4.73 3.54 -13.67
CA THR A 102 -3.27 3.54 -13.78
C THR A 102 -2.70 2.21 -14.33
N SER A 103 -3.54 1.21 -14.56
CA SER A 103 -3.13 -0.12 -15.00
C SER A 103 -2.71 -0.19 -16.48
N GLY A 104 -3.30 0.65 -17.33
CA GLY A 104 -3.20 0.55 -18.76
C GLY A 104 -3.93 -0.65 -19.36
N MET A 105 -4.78 -1.34 -18.60
CA MET A 105 -5.54 -2.50 -19.09
C MET A 105 -6.61 -2.10 -20.08
N GLU A 106 -6.64 -2.77 -21.21
CA GLU A 106 -7.66 -2.63 -22.25
C GLU A 106 -8.71 -3.75 -22.13
N GLY A 107 -9.95 -3.45 -22.55
CA GLY A 107 -11.08 -4.39 -22.52
C GLY A 107 -11.60 -4.62 -21.11
N LYS A 108 -12.05 -5.85 -20.84
CA LYS A 108 -12.70 -6.22 -19.57
C LYS A 108 -11.68 -6.50 -18.46
N ALA A 109 -11.85 -5.86 -17.31
CA ALA A 109 -11.04 -6.07 -16.12
C ALA A 109 -11.91 -5.99 -14.85
N LEU A 110 -11.49 -6.69 -13.81
CA LEU A 110 -11.99 -6.49 -12.44
C LEU A 110 -11.11 -5.45 -11.74
N SER A 111 -11.72 -4.49 -11.05
CA SER A 111 -11.00 -3.64 -10.09
C SER A 111 -11.51 -3.95 -8.69
N ILE A 112 -10.61 -4.38 -7.82
CA ILE A 112 -10.95 -4.89 -6.49
C ILE A 112 -10.14 -4.14 -5.45
N SER A 113 -10.83 -3.55 -4.48
CA SER A 113 -10.22 -3.03 -3.26
C SER A 113 -10.57 -3.90 -2.07
N TYR A 114 -9.56 -4.25 -1.24
CA TYR A 114 -9.80 -4.94 0.03
C TYR A 114 -8.88 -4.37 1.11
N ASP A 115 -9.49 -3.74 2.11
CA ASP A 115 -8.76 -3.05 3.17
C ASP A 115 -9.30 -3.40 4.57
N GLY A 116 -8.71 -2.79 5.60
CA GLY A 116 -9.22 -2.82 6.97
C GLY A 116 -10.63 -2.27 7.06
N GLY A 117 -10.84 -1.15 6.43
CA GLY A 117 -12.14 -0.51 6.30
C GLY A 117 -12.01 0.98 6.00
N GLY A 118 -12.98 1.51 5.29
CA GLY A 118 -13.13 2.92 4.99
C GLY A 118 -14.56 3.18 4.53
N ASP A 119 -15.13 4.34 4.89
CA ASP A 119 -16.49 4.76 4.52
C ASP A 119 -17.57 3.66 4.66
N LYS A 120 -17.50 2.87 5.74
CA LYS A 120 -18.41 1.75 6.08
C LYS A 120 -18.25 0.49 5.23
N SER A 121 -17.29 0.42 4.33
CA SER A 121 -16.98 -0.76 3.51
C SER A 121 -15.61 -1.35 3.88
N VAL A 122 -15.40 -2.63 3.57
CA VAL A 122 -14.09 -3.31 3.64
C VAL A 122 -13.61 -3.74 2.27
N MET A 123 -14.51 -3.87 1.31
CA MET A 123 -14.17 -4.33 -0.04
C MET A 123 -15.19 -3.81 -1.05
N LYS A 124 -14.72 -3.39 -2.23
CA LYS A 124 -15.55 -3.16 -3.40
C LYS A 124 -15.00 -3.89 -4.62
N ILE A 125 -15.90 -4.30 -5.51
CA ILE A 125 -15.59 -4.94 -6.79
C ILE A 125 -16.28 -4.18 -7.90
N TYR A 126 -15.50 -3.72 -8.86
CA TYR A 126 -15.97 -3.07 -10.08
C TYR A 126 -15.74 -3.96 -11.30
N LEU A 127 -16.72 -4.01 -12.18
CA LEU A 127 -16.61 -4.49 -13.55
C LEU A 127 -16.20 -3.31 -14.42
N CYS A 128 -15.05 -3.42 -15.06
CA CYS A 128 -14.42 -2.35 -15.83
C CYS A 128 -14.34 -2.75 -17.30
N GLU A 129 -14.71 -1.85 -18.21
CA GLU A 129 -14.60 -2.05 -19.65
C GLU A 129 -14.40 -0.70 -20.34
N ASP A 130 -13.30 -0.53 -21.06
CA ASP A 130 -12.98 0.66 -21.87
C ASP A 130 -13.16 2.00 -21.16
N GLY A 131 -12.75 2.07 -19.90
CA GLY A 131 -12.84 3.27 -19.07
C GLY A 131 -14.15 3.40 -18.29
N LYS A 132 -15.14 2.55 -18.54
CA LYS A 132 -16.36 2.51 -17.74
C LYS A 132 -16.19 1.60 -16.55
N MET A 133 -16.57 2.04 -15.36
CA MET A 133 -16.58 1.27 -14.13
C MET A 133 -18.00 1.08 -13.61
N THR A 134 -18.42 -0.14 -13.40
CA THR A 134 -19.74 -0.50 -12.86
C THR A 134 -19.57 -1.27 -11.55
N LEU A 135 -20.12 -0.74 -10.47
CA LEU A 135 -20.05 -1.40 -9.16
C LEU A 135 -20.81 -2.71 -9.19
N ALA A 136 -20.12 -3.84 -8.99
CA ALA A 136 -20.71 -5.16 -8.91
C ALA A 136 -21.08 -5.54 -7.47
N HIS A 137 -20.15 -5.27 -6.53
CA HIS A 137 -20.35 -5.59 -5.11
C HIS A 137 -19.70 -4.54 -4.21
N SER A 138 -20.37 -4.24 -3.10
CA SER A 138 -19.84 -3.49 -1.96
C SER A 138 -20.12 -4.30 -0.69
N TYR A 139 -19.11 -4.46 0.14
CA TYR A 139 -19.17 -5.28 1.34
C TYR A 139 -19.08 -4.39 2.58
N ASP A 140 -20.17 -4.37 3.34
CA ASP A 140 -20.32 -3.55 4.54
C ASP A 140 -19.39 -4.02 5.66
N MET A 141 -18.76 -3.07 6.35
CA MET A 141 -17.77 -3.32 7.41
C MET A 141 -18.37 -4.00 8.64
N CYS A 142 -19.66 -3.78 8.94
CA CYS A 142 -20.31 -4.38 10.10
C CYS A 142 -20.68 -5.86 9.89
N SER A 143 -20.86 -6.27 8.63
CA SER A 143 -21.32 -7.61 8.26
C SER A 143 -20.26 -8.45 7.53
N THR A 144 -19.09 -7.89 7.26
CA THR A 144 -18.05 -8.54 6.46
C THR A 144 -16.76 -8.66 7.25
N GLY A 145 -16.20 -9.87 7.35
CA GLY A 145 -14.89 -10.12 7.95
C GLY A 145 -13.78 -9.51 7.10
N SER A 146 -12.79 -8.89 7.75
CA SER A 146 -11.64 -8.31 7.08
C SER A 146 -10.35 -9.03 7.46
N PHE A 147 -9.67 -9.61 6.45
CA PHE A 147 -8.31 -10.13 6.62
C PHE A 147 -7.32 -9.05 7.01
N ALA A 148 -7.45 -7.84 6.46
CA ALA A 148 -6.56 -6.74 6.82
C ALA A 148 -6.66 -6.41 8.31
N HIS A 149 -7.86 -6.39 8.88
CA HIS A 149 -8.04 -6.28 10.33
C HIS A 149 -7.44 -7.46 11.10
N LEU A 150 -7.60 -8.69 10.61
CA LEU A 150 -7.03 -9.87 11.29
C LEU A 150 -5.50 -9.79 11.35
N TRP A 151 -4.85 -9.39 10.24
CA TRP A 151 -3.41 -9.16 10.20
C TRP A 151 -2.97 -8.02 11.14
N ALA A 152 -3.70 -6.91 11.15
CA ALA A 152 -3.41 -5.77 12.01
C ALA A 152 -3.53 -6.12 13.50
N PHE A 153 -4.60 -6.82 13.89
CA PHE A 153 -4.77 -7.30 15.27
C PHE A 153 -3.69 -8.29 15.69
N ALA A 154 -3.31 -9.21 14.80
CA ALA A 154 -2.24 -10.15 15.08
C ALA A 154 -0.92 -9.43 15.37
N VAL A 155 -0.54 -8.47 14.52
CA VAL A 155 0.68 -7.67 14.70
C VAL A 155 0.67 -6.91 16.01
N SER A 156 -0.43 -6.21 16.31
CA SER A 156 -0.52 -5.41 17.53
C SER A 156 -0.36 -6.28 18.79
N THR A 157 -0.95 -7.47 18.79
CA THR A 157 -0.88 -8.38 19.94
C THR A 157 0.50 -8.99 20.12
N ILE A 158 1.15 -9.44 19.01
CA ILE A 158 2.47 -10.08 19.08
C ILE A 158 3.56 -9.12 19.58
N ARG A 159 3.44 -7.82 19.30
CA ARG A 159 4.45 -6.83 19.71
C ARG A 159 4.40 -6.36 21.16
N GLY A 160 3.59 -6.96 21.98
CA GLY A 160 3.49 -6.55 23.38
C GLY A 160 2.88 -5.16 23.53
N TYR A 161 1.86 -4.94 22.85
CA TYR A 161 1.04 -3.75 22.70
C TYR A 161 0.69 -2.99 23.98
N ASP A 162 0.64 -3.70 25.08
CA ASP A 162 0.10 -3.19 26.34
C ASP A 162 1.16 -2.68 27.33
N GLN A 163 2.44 -2.73 27.03
CA GLN A 163 3.44 -2.30 28.01
C GLN A 163 3.48 -0.78 28.19
N ASP A 164 3.01 0.00 27.20
CA ASP A 164 3.06 1.46 27.22
C ASP A 164 1.68 2.15 27.10
N GLY A 165 0.57 1.42 27.10
CA GLY A 165 -0.79 1.98 27.03
C GLY A 165 -1.12 2.68 25.70
N GLU A 166 -0.37 2.40 24.64
CA GLU A 166 -0.57 3.03 23.34
C GLU A 166 -1.64 2.33 22.49
N SER A 167 -2.50 3.12 21.86
CA SER A 167 -3.71 2.69 21.18
C SER A 167 -3.49 1.74 20.00
N VAL A 168 -4.52 0.92 19.72
CA VAL A 168 -4.69 -0.07 18.63
C VAL A 168 -4.22 0.41 17.24
N TRP A 169 -3.97 1.68 17.07
CA TRP A 169 -3.72 2.37 15.79
C TRP A 169 -2.26 2.37 15.29
N LYS A 170 -1.33 1.77 16.03
CA LYS A 170 0.00 1.44 15.49
C LYS A 170 -0.03 0.21 14.56
N MET A 171 -1.20 -0.36 14.34
CA MET A 171 -1.40 -1.59 13.58
C MET A 171 -0.96 -1.50 12.11
N CYS A 172 -1.11 -0.38 11.46
CA CYS A 172 -0.87 -0.25 10.01
C CYS A 172 0.60 -0.16 9.60
N LYS A 173 1.54 -0.64 10.41
CA LYS A 173 2.97 -0.44 10.17
C LYS A 173 3.79 -1.70 9.91
N ASP A 174 3.37 -2.84 10.45
CA ASP A 174 4.23 -4.01 10.60
C ASP A 174 3.65 -5.34 10.11
N GLU A 175 2.47 -5.33 9.47
CA GLU A 175 1.84 -6.51 8.88
C GLU A 175 2.78 -7.20 7.88
N GLY A 176 3.52 -6.41 7.12
CA GLY A 176 4.54 -6.91 6.21
C GLY A 176 5.71 -7.63 6.90
N LYS A 177 6.00 -7.30 8.18
CA LYS A 177 7.01 -8.04 8.96
C LYS A 177 6.48 -9.41 9.37
N LEU A 178 5.23 -9.46 9.82
CA LEU A 178 4.59 -10.74 10.15
C LEU A 178 4.49 -11.63 8.90
N MET A 179 4.09 -11.09 7.76
CA MET A 179 4.09 -11.81 6.48
C MET A 179 5.50 -12.32 6.12
N GLY A 180 6.54 -11.52 6.35
CA GLY A 180 7.94 -11.89 6.09
C GLY A 180 8.44 -13.06 6.93
N MET A 181 7.82 -13.34 8.08
CA MET A 181 8.16 -14.49 8.95
C MET A 181 7.45 -15.79 8.52
N ALA A 182 6.41 -15.70 7.70
CA ALA A 182 5.65 -16.88 7.30
C ALA A 182 6.48 -17.97 6.60
N PRO A 183 7.47 -17.68 5.73
CA PRO A 183 8.29 -18.70 5.11
C PRO A 183 9.15 -19.53 6.09
N ASP A 184 9.45 -18.99 7.27
CA ASP A 184 10.25 -19.66 8.30
C ASP A 184 9.39 -20.56 9.21
N GLY A 185 8.07 -20.46 9.07
CA GLY A 185 7.10 -21.25 9.83
C GLY A 185 6.68 -22.54 9.14
N GLU A 186 5.81 -23.28 9.82
CA GLU A 186 5.26 -24.55 9.34
C GLU A 186 3.74 -24.64 9.57
N TYR A 187 3.08 -25.54 8.83
CA TYR A 187 1.67 -25.82 9.04
C TYR A 187 1.44 -26.47 10.40
N ASP A 188 0.44 -25.96 11.11
CA ASP A 188 -0.03 -26.53 12.38
C ASP A 188 -1.57 -26.51 12.38
N GLU A 189 -2.17 -27.69 12.44
CA GLU A 189 -3.62 -27.88 12.41
C GLU A 189 -4.35 -27.08 13.49
N THR A 190 -3.76 -26.96 14.69
CA THR A 190 -4.38 -26.24 15.81
C THR A 190 -4.44 -24.75 15.54
N TYR A 191 -3.31 -24.17 15.10
CA TYR A 191 -3.26 -22.74 14.71
C TYR A 191 -4.22 -22.46 13.56
N TYR A 192 -4.17 -23.27 12.51
CA TYR A 192 -5.02 -23.09 11.33
C TYR A 192 -6.52 -23.16 11.69
N ARG A 193 -6.96 -24.16 12.45
CA ARG A 193 -8.37 -24.32 12.85
C ARG A 193 -8.87 -23.18 13.73
N ILE A 194 -8.06 -22.70 14.66
CA ILE A 194 -8.42 -21.54 15.49
C ILE A 194 -8.60 -20.30 14.62
N LEU A 195 -7.62 -20.01 13.75
CA LEU A 195 -7.69 -18.87 12.84
C LEU A 195 -8.89 -18.98 11.87
N ASN A 196 -9.12 -20.17 11.28
CA ASN A 196 -10.26 -20.43 10.41
C ASN A 196 -11.63 -20.28 11.11
N SER A 197 -11.66 -20.44 12.44
CA SER A 197 -12.89 -20.20 13.21
C SER A 197 -13.28 -18.71 13.32
N LEU A 198 -12.40 -17.80 12.90
CA LEU A 198 -12.63 -16.35 12.99
C LEU A 198 -13.30 -15.78 11.74
N ILE A 199 -13.16 -16.44 10.61
CA ILE A 199 -13.69 -15.98 9.33
C ILE A 199 -14.37 -17.15 8.61
N ASP A 200 -15.65 -17.02 8.35
CA ASP A 200 -16.40 -17.89 7.43
C ASP A 200 -16.43 -17.29 6.03
N TYR A 201 -16.45 -18.16 5.02
CA TYR A 201 -16.58 -17.76 3.63
C TYR A 201 -17.76 -18.48 2.95
N LYS A 202 -18.67 -17.71 2.35
CA LYS A 202 -19.79 -18.21 1.56
C LYS A 202 -20.24 -17.19 0.52
N ASP A 203 -20.50 -17.64 -0.72
CA ASP A 203 -21.12 -16.86 -1.78
C ASP A 203 -20.46 -15.48 -2.00
N LEU A 204 -19.13 -15.46 -2.21
CA LEU A 204 -18.29 -14.27 -2.36
C LEU A 204 -18.23 -13.37 -1.12
N ARG A 205 -18.68 -13.81 0.05
CA ARG A 205 -18.65 -13.06 1.29
C ARG A 205 -17.77 -13.71 2.35
N PHE A 206 -17.03 -12.88 3.04
CA PHE A 206 -16.35 -13.24 4.28
C PHE A 206 -17.21 -12.77 5.45
N PHE A 207 -17.58 -13.68 6.32
CA PHE A 207 -18.37 -13.38 7.50
C PHE A 207 -17.46 -13.42 8.73
N PRO A 208 -17.45 -12.38 9.59
CA PRO A 208 -16.86 -12.54 10.91
C PRO A 208 -17.74 -13.53 11.68
N ASN A 209 -17.15 -14.60 12.21
CA ASN A 209 -17.87 -15.55 13.06
C ASN A 209 -18.32 -14.95 14.39
N ASP A 210 -18.04 -13.69 14.62
CA ASP A 210 -18.60 -12.80 15.63
C ASP A 210 -18.09 -11.38 15.41
N THR A 211 -18.79 -10.37 15.91
CA THR A 211 -18.36 -8.98 15.90
C THR A 211 -16.91 -8.87 16.42
N GLY A 212 -16.08 -8.03 15.85
CA GLY A 212 -14.62 -7.87 16.02
C GLY A 212 -13.99 -8.17 17.39
N ASN A 213 -14.81 -8.31 18.43
CA ASN A 213 -14.43 -8.73 19.78
C ASN A 213 -13.90 -10.17 19.83
N LYS A 214 -14.40 -11.10 19.00
CA LYS A 214 -13.93 -12.50 19.02
C LYS A 214 -12.51 -12.63 18.49
N THR A 215 -12.21 -11.97 17.37
CA THR A 215 -10.86 -11.97 16.80
C THR A 215 -9.86 -11.44 17.81
N ARG A 216 -10.16 -10.29 18.43
CA ARG A 216 -9.34 -9.71 19.48
C ARG A 216 -9.19 -10.66 20.66
N PHE A 217 -10.30 -11.20 21.18
CA PHE A 217 -10.31 -12.13 22.32
C PHE A 217 -9.46 -13.39 22.02
N VAL A 218 -9.59 -13.98 20.83
CA VAL A 218 -8.84 -15.18 20.47
C VAL A 218 -7.35 -14.90 20.37
N VAL A 219 -6.93 -13.82 19.69
CA VAL A 219 -5.51 -13.49 19.54
C VAL A 219 -4.90 -13.08 20.90
N GLU A 220 -5.60 -12.31 21.74
CA GLU A 220 -5.18 -11.99 23.11
C GLU A 220 -5.10 -13.25 24.00
N THR A 221 -6.00 -14.21 23.81
CA THR A 221 -5.96 -15.49 24.54
C THR A 221 -4.74 -16.30 24.13
N MET A 222 -4.44 -16.38 22.83
CA MET A 222 -3.21 -17.03 22.34
C MET A 222 -1.96 -16.38 22.93
N PHE A 223 -1.94 -15.05 23.03
CA PHE A 223 -0.84 -14.32 23.66
C PHE A 223 -0.72 -14.69 25.16
N ARG A 224 -1.81 -14.66 25.92
CA ARG A 224 -1.82 -15.01 27.38
C ARG A 224 -1.44 -16.48 27.63
N LEU A 225 -1.66 -17.36 26.69
CA LEU A 225 -1.28 -18.77 26.75
C LEU A 225 0.18 -19.02 26.31
N GLY A 226 0.96 -17.97 26.04
CA GLY A 226 2.37 -18.09 25.66
C GLY A 226 2.61 -18.54 24.23
N TRP A 227 1.61 -18.44 23.34
CA TRP A 227 1.75 -18.87 21.95
C TRP A 227 2.70 -17.98 21.14
N PHE A 228 3.08 -16.83 21.67
CA PHE A 228 4.02 -15.89 21.06
C PHE A 228 5.29 -15.68 21.88
N ASP A 229 5.56 -16.54 22.88
CA ASP A 229 6.68 -16.38 23.80
C ASP A 229 8.05 -16.61 23.14
N ASN A 230 8.08 -17.16 21.95
CA ASN A 230 9.31 -17.38 21.21
C ASN A 230 9.12 -17.21 19.70
N GLN A 231 10.22 -16.96 19.01
CA GLN A 231 10.25 -16.68 17.58
C GLN A 231 9.60 -17.79 16.73
N LYS A 232 9.85 -19.06 17.04
CA LYS A 232 9.28 -20.21 16.29
C LYS A 232 7.76 -20.24 16.34
N ASN A 233 7.17 -19.88 17.47
CA ASN A 233 5.71 -19.83 17.60
C ASN A 233 5.12 -18.68 16.78
N ILE A 234 5.81 -17.53 16.71
CA ILE A 234 5.41 -16.39 15.87
C ILE A 234 5.49 -16.77 14.38
N GLU A 235 6.57 -17.43 13.97
CA GLU A 235 6.75 -17.95 12.61
C GLU A 235 5.65 -18.95 12.23
N LYS A 236 5.36 -19.89 13.12
CA LYS A 236 4.27 -20.87 12.96
C LYS A 236 2.90 -20.17 12.85
N PHE A 237 2.61 -19.20 13.71
CA PHE A 237 1.39 -18.41 13.62
C PHE A 237 1.33 -17.66 12.29
N SER A 238 2.40 -17.01 11.89
CA SER A 238 2.50 -16.26 10.64
C SER A 238 2.25 -17.15 9.42
N TYR A 239 2.84 -18.35 9.40
CA TYR A 239 2.61 -19.34 8.35
C TYR A 239 1.12 -19.70 8.22
N ASN A 240 0.46 -20.02 9.34
CA ASN A 240 -0.92 -20.48 9.33
C ASN A 240 -1.90 -19.34 9.02
N LEU A 241 -1.60 -18.10 9.43
CA LEU A 241 -2.36 -16.91 9.04
C LEU A 241 -2.23 -16.62 7.54
N GLN A 242 -1.01 -16.71 7.00
CA GLN A 242 -0.76 -16.57 5.55
C GLN A 242 -1.50 -17.66 4.77
N LYS A 243 -1.38 -18.92 5.20
CA LYS A 243 -2.05 -20.05 4.57
C LYS A 243 -3.56 -19.89 4.54
N LEU A 244 -4.18 -19.48 5.65
CA LEU A 244 -5.62 -19.23 5.72
C LEU A 244 -6.04 -18.11 4.76
N THR A 245 -5.27 -17.02 4.76
CA THR A 245 -5.52 -15.88 3.85
C THR A 245 -5.49 -16.34 2.40
N GLU A 246 -4.46 -17.09 2.01
CA GLU A 246 -4.34 -17.65 0.66
C GLU A 246 -5.49 -18.57 0.30
N ASP A 247 -5.80 -19.55 1.15
CA ASP A 247 -6.83 -20.57 0.87
C ASP A 247 -8.22 -19.93 0.65
N LEU A 248 -8.61 -18.99 1.52
CA LEU A 248 -9.91 -18.37 1.41
C LEU A 248 -9.98 -17.32 0.29
N MET A 249 -8.89 -16.58 0.06
CA MET A 249 -8.84 -15.61 -1.03
C MET A 249 -8.78 -16.29 -2.40
N LEU A 250 -8.06 -17.38 -2.56
CA LEU A 250 -8.04 -18.12 -3.82
C LEU A 250 -9.43 -18.71 -4.12
N LYS A 251 -10.12 -19.26 -3.10
CA LYS A 251 -11.50 -19.69 -3.24
C LYS A 251 -12.42 -18.54 -3.66
N PHE A 252 -12.25 -17.36 -3.08
CA PHE A 252 -12.98 -16.16 -3.46
C PHE A 252 -12.77 -15.81 -4.94
N PHE A 253 -11.52 -15.81 -5.42
CA PHE A 253 -11.21 -15.51 -6.83
C PHE A 253 -11.77 -16.57 -7.79
N GLU A 254 -11.73 -17.85 -7.44
CA GLU A 254 -12.35 -18.91 -8.22
C GLU A 254 -13.88 -18.75 -8.32
N ASP A 255 -14.54 -18.41 -7.23
CA ASP A 255 -15.99 -18.17 -7.24
C ASP A 255 -16.35 -16.87 -7.96
N LEU A 256 -15.48 -15.85 -7.90
CA LEU A 256 -15.61 -14.60 -8.64
C LEU A 256 -15.53 -14.84 -10.15
N HIS A 257 -14.56 -15.66 -10.59
CA HIS A 257 -14.44 -16.06 -11.99
C HIS A 257 -15.65 -16.84 -12.51
N LYS A 258 -16.19 -17.79 -11.72
CA LYS A 258 -17.44 -18.49 -12.07
C LYS A 258 -18.61 -17.53 -12.30
N LYS A 259 -18.64 -16.41 -11.57
CA LYS A 259 -19.70 -15.40 -11.68
C LYS A 259 -19.47 -14.44 -12.84
N PHE A 260 -18.23 -14.12 -13.15
CA PHE A 260 -17.82 -13.16 -14.18
C PHE A 260 -16.72 -13.74 -15.07
N PRO A 261 -17.00 -14.81 -15.84
CA PRO A 261 -15.97 -15.57 -16.55
C PRO A 261 -15.26 -14.81 -17.66
N GLU A 262 -15.84 -13.73 -18.16
CA GLU A 262 -15.22 -12.90 -19.21
C GLU A 262 -14.23 -11.85 -18.67
N TYR A 263 -14.10 -11.72 -17.34
CA TYR A 263 -13.18 -10.77 -16.68
C TYR A 263 -11.94 -11.52 -16.19
N THR A 264 -10.93 -11.61 -17.03
CA THR A 264 -9.69 -12.37 -16.77
C THR A 264 -8.50 -11.49 -16.36
N LYS A 265 -8.65 -10.17 -16.45
CA LYS A 265 -7.67 -9.18 -16.00
C LYS A 265 -8.10 -8.58 -14.66
N ILE A 266 -7.14 -8.36 -13.77
CA ILE A 266 -7.43 -7.97 -12.38
C ILE A 266 -6.56 -6.80 -11.95
N CYS A 267 -7.20 -5.72 -11.48
CA CYS A 267 -6.57 -4.60 -10.79
C CYS A 267 -6.83 -4.70 -9.29
N LEU A 268 -5.80 -4.62 -8.47
CA LEU A 268 -5.85 -4.79 -7.02
C LEU A 268 -5.36 -3.56 -6.27
N SER A 269 -6.05 -3.19 -5.19
CA SER A 269 -5.67 -2.14 -4.24
C SER A 269 -6.31 -2.37 -2.86
N GLY A 270 -5.89 -1.60 -1.87
CA GLY A 270 -6.20 -1.81 -0.46
C GLY A 270 -5.09 -2.57 0.25
N GLY A 271 -4.97 -2.40 1.56
CA GLY A 271 -3.86 -2.89 2.37
C GLY A 271 -3.64 -4.40 2.29
N LEU A 272 -4.69 -5.21 2.08
CA LEU A 272 -4.54 -6.66 1.90
C LEU A 272 -3.63 -7.00 0.72
N PHE A 273 -3.69 -6.25 -0.37
CA PHE A 273 -2.91 -6.50 -1.58
C PHE A 273 -1.46 -5.97 -1.51
N ALA A 274 -1.02 -5.47 -0.34
CA ALA A 274 0.39 -5.39 -0.02
C ALA A 274 1.03 -6.79 0.21
N ASN A 275 0.21 -7.83 0.34
CA ASN A 275 0.62 -9.22 0.48
C ASN A 275 1.09 -9.80 -0.86
N VAL A 276 2.39 -9.67 -1.12
CA VAL A 276 3.01 -10.09 -2.40
C VAL A 276 2.87 -11.58 -2.67
N LYS A 277 2.81 -12.42 -1.61
CA LYS A 277 2.65 -13.86 -1.76
C LYS A 277 1.25 -14.24 -2.20
N LEU A 278 0.24 -13.58 -1.64
CA LEU A 278 -1.14 -13.71 -2.10
C LEU A 278 -1.27 -13.29 -3.57
N ASN A 279 -0.71 -12.13 -3.93
CA ASN A 279 -0.76 -11.61 -5.30
C ASN A 279 -0.10 -12.57 -6.30
N GLN A 280 1.05 -13.17 -5.92
CA GLN A 280 1.70 -14.21 -6.73
C GLN A 280 0.76 -15.38 -7.00
N LYS A 281 0.07 -15.88 -5.96
CA LYS A 281 -0.86 -17.01 -6.10
C LYS A 281 -2.10 -16.65 -6.93
N ILE A 282 -2.63 -15.45 -6.80
CA ILE A 282 -3.71 -14.96 -7.65
C ILE A 282 -3.26 -14.93 -9.12
N ASN A 283 -2.06 -14.42 -9.40
CA ASN A 283 -1.49 -14.38 -10.75
C ASN A 283 -1.26 -15.77 -11.36
N GLN A 284 -1.11 -16.80 -10.53
CA GLN A 284 -0.92 -18.20 -10.95
C GLN A 284 -2.24 -18.95 -11.21
N LEU A 285 -3.40 -18.35 -10.96
CA LEU A 285 -4.69 -18.96 -11.29
C LEU A 285 -4.80 -19.12 -12.81
N PRO A 286 -5.22 -20.29 -13.31
CA PRO A 286 -5.21 -20.61 -14.75
C PRO A 286 -6.06 -19.69 -15.64
N TRP A 287 -7.02 -18.99 -15.06
CA TRP A 287 -7.91 -18.08 -15.76
C TRP A 287 -7.49 -16.61 -15.70
N VAL A 288 -6.45 -16.27 -14.95
CA VAL A 288 -5.92 -14.90 -14.83
C VAL A 288 -4.94 -14.63 -15.96
N ASP A 289 -5.31 -13.77 -16.88
CA ASP A 289 -4.45 -13.36 -17.99
C ASP A 289 -3.46 -12.25 -17.61
N GLU A 290 -3.91 -11.32 -16.75
CA GLU A 290 -3.11 -10.16 -16.36
C GLU A 290 -3.51 -9.69 -14.95
N ILE A 291 -2.52 -9.38 -14.13
CA ILE A 291 -2.70 -8.76 -12.83
C ILE A 291 -1.95 -7.45 -12.72
N TYR A 292 -2.60 -6.44 -12.17
CA TYR A 292 -1.98 -5.18 -11.80
C TYR A 292 -2.26 -4.88 -10.34
N VAL A 293 -1.21 -4.69 -9.57
CA VAL A 293 -1.31 -4.17 -8.20
C VAL A 293 -0.91 -2.71 -8.21
N PHE A 294 -1.81 -1.84 -7.75
CA PHE A 294 -1.52 -0.41 -7.70
C PHE A 294 -0.26 -0.17 -6.86
N PRO A 295 0.76 0.55 -7.37
CA PRO A 295 2.03 0.73 -6.66
C PRO A 295 1.89 1.38 -5.28
N ALA A 296 0.92 2.29 -5.13
CA ALA A 296 0.49 2.85 -3.85
C ALA A 296 -0.80 2.16 -3.39
N MET A 297 -0.72 0.83 -3.15
CA MET A 297 -1.90 -0.01 -2.92
C MET A 297 -2.64 0.28 -1.63
N GLY A 298 -1.96 0.78 -0.61
CA GLY A 298 -2.55 1.17 0.67
C GLY A 298 -3.19 2.55 0.62
N ASP A 299 -3.51 3.10 1.78
CA ASP A 299 -4.20 4.38 1.91
C ASP A 299 -3.39 5.57 1.40
N GLU A 300 -2.07 5.43 1.32
CA GLU A 300 -1.21 6.44 0.68
C GLU A 300 -1.60 6.71 -0.78
N GLY A 301 -2.22 5.75 -1.45
CA GLY A 301 -2.68 5.85 -2.85
C GLY A 301 -4.00 6.58 -3.04
N LEU A 302 -4.75 6.82 -1.99
CA LEU A 302 -6.11 7.32 -2.06
C LEU A 302 -6.20 8.75 -2.60
N SER A 303 -5.22 9.60 -2.31
CA SER A 303 -5.19 10.97 -2.82
C SER A 303 -5.12 11.02 -4.36
N LEU A 304 -4.37 10.11 -4.99
CA LEU A 304 -4.35 9.98 -6.44
C LEU A 304 -5.67 9.42 -6.97
N GLY A 305 -6.24 8.42 -6.31
CA GLY A 305 -7.55 7.87 -6.65
C GLY A 305 -8.64 8.95 -6.66
N ALA A 306 -8.62 9.86 -5.67
CA ALA A 306 -9.54 10.99 -5.60
C ALA A 306 -9.38 11.95 -6.80
N CYS A 307 -8.14 12.29 -7.16
CA CYS A 307 -7.86 13.08 -8.36
C CYS A 307 -8.39 12.41 -9.63
N ILE A 308 -8.14 11.09 -9.77
CA ILE A 308 -8.57 10.30 -10.93
C ILE A 308 -10.10 10.26 -11.04
N ILE A 309 -10.83 10.05 -9.92
CA ILE A 309 -12.30 10.11 -9.92
C ILE A 309 -12.79 11.45 -10.47
N LYS A 310 -12.20 12.54 -10.00
CA LYS A 310 -12.60 13.88 -10.46
C LYS A 310 -12.25 14.12 -11.92
N ALA A 311 -11.03 13.78 -12.35
CA ALA A 311 -10.60 13.90 -13.75
C ALA A 311 -11.47 13.04 -14.68
N HIS A 312 -11.88 11.86 -14.23
CA HIS A 312 -12.82 11.01 -14.97
C HIS A 312 -14.22 11.65 -15.07
N GLN A 313 -14.75 12.22 -14.01
CA GLN A 313 -16.02 12.94 -14.02
C GLN A 313 -16.01 14.15 -14.97
N LEU A 314 -14.86 14.81 -15.11
CA LEU A 314 -14.65 15.92 -16.05
C LEU A 314 -14.40 15.45 -17.50
N GLY A 315 -14.26 14.15 -17.75
CA GLY A 315 -13.96 13.60 -19.05
C GLY A 315 -12.51 13.77 -19.51
N GLU A 316 -11.59 14.09 -18.59
CA GLU A 316 -10.16 14.29 -18.88
C GLU A 316 -9.40 12.95 -18.89
N ILE A 317 -9.79 12.02 -18.03
CA ILE A 317 -9.31 10.64 -18.03
C ILE A 317 -10.48 9.73 -18.39
N THR A 318 -10.51 9.24 -19.62
CA THR A 318 -11.62 8.41 -20.14
C THR A 318 -11.25 6.95 -20.30
N LYS A 319 -9.95 6.62 -20.27
CA LYS A 319 -9.42 5.25 -20.42
C LYS A 319 -8.24 5.02 -19.47
N PRO A 320 -7.95 3.76 -19.10
CA PRO A 320 -6.75 3.43 -18.35
C PRO A 320 -5.47 3.88 -19.08
N ILE A 321 -4.53 4.40 -18.32
CA ILE A 321 -3.20 4.79 -18.78
C ILE A 321 -2.15 3.90 -18.13
N LYS A 322 -1.23 3.34 -18.90
CA LYS A 322 -0.11 2.58 -18.33
C LYS A 322 0.91 3.55 -17.76
N LEU A 323 1.12 3.49 -16.45
CA LEU A 323 2.17 4.27 -15.80
C LEU A 323 3.54 3.88 -16.34
N LYS A 324 4.32 4.85 -16.81
CA LYS A 324 5.71 4.62 -17.26
C LYS A 324 6.65 4.42 -16.07
N ASN A 325 6.35 5.04 -14.95
CA ASN A 325 7.07 4.96 -13.69
C ASN A 325 6.18 5.51 -12.56
N VAL A 326 6.68 5.42 -11.34
CA VAL A 326 6.02 5.91 -10.12
C VAL A 326 6.81 7.04 -9.44
N PHE A 327 7.72 7.68 -10.14
CA PHE A 327 8.61 8.72 -9.61
C PHE A 327 7.91 10.08 -9.53
N PHE A 328 6.76 10.12 -8.85
CA PHE A 328 5.91 11.30 -8.75
C PHE A 328 6.30 12.24 -7.60
N GLY A 329 7.26 11.85 -6.77
CA GLY A 329 7.74 12.68 -5.67
C GLY A 329 8.64 13.82 -6.12
N LYS A 330 9.13 14.58 -5.13
CA LYS A 330 10.04 15.70 -5.35
C LYS A 330 11.31 15.30 -6.09
N LYS A 331 11.66 16.09 -7.10
CA LYS A 331 12.94 16.02 -7.83
C LYS A 331 13.89 17.08 -7.31
N TYR A 332 15.19 16.77 -7.34
CA TYR A 332 16.24 17.70 -6.93
C TYR A 332 17.17 18.00 -8.12
N SER A 333 17.52 19.25 -8.30
CA SER A 333 18.52 19.67 -9.29
C SER A 333 19.93 19.36 -8.78
N ASN A 334 20.90 19.22 -9.70
CA ASN A 334 22.30 19.03 -9.34
C ASN A 334 22.81 20.16 -8.42
N ARG A 335 22.37 21.39 -8.63
CA ARG A 335 22.73 22.51 -7.75
C ARG A 335 22.26 22.31 -6.32
N GLN A 336 21.00 21.84 -6.12
CA GLN A 336 20.49 21.53 -4.78
C GLN A 336 21.24 20.38 -4.10
N ILE A 337 21.67 19.38 -4.89
CA ILE A 337 22.48 18.26 -4.39
C ILE A 337 23.86 18.76 -3.94
N ILE A 338 24.52 19.59 -4.76
CA ILE A 338 25.80 20.19 -4.43
C ILE A 338 25.70 21.08 -3.17
N ASP A 339 24.71 21.98 -3.12
CA ASP A 339 24.50 22.86 -1.96
C ASP A 339 24.25 22.05 -0.67
N ALA A 340 23.52 20.91 -0.78
CA ALA A 340 23.34 20.02 0.36
C ALA A 340 24.65 19.33 0.76
N SER A 341 25.42 18.82 -0.20
CA SER A 341 26.72 18.19 0.07
C SER A 341 27.69 19.13 0.75
N GLU A 342 27.80 20.36 0.27
CA GLU A 342 28.63 21.38 0.87
C GLU A 342 28.19 21.77 2.30
N ARG A 343 26.85 21.90 2.51
CA ARG A 343 26.28 22.21 3.84
C ARG A 343 26.62 21.15 4.89
N TYR A 344 26.64 19.86 4.49
CA TYR A 344 26.94 18.74 5.39
C TYR A 344 28.41 18.29 5.31
N ASN A 345 29.28 19.07 4.62
CA ASN A 345 30.71 18.78 4.44
C ASN A 345 30.94 17.35 3.87
N LEU A 346 30.14 16.97 2.88
CA LEU A 346 30.25 15.69 2.17
C LEU A 346 31.10 15.84 0.94
N GLN A 347 31.98 14.87 0.67
CA GLN A 347 32.70 14.79 -0.59
C GLN A 347 31.73 14.34 -1.70
N TYR A 348 31.89 14.90 -2.88
CA TYR A 348 31.11 14.52 -4.06
C TYR A 348 32.00 14.55 -5.31
N GLU A 349 31.61 13.78 -6.29
CA GLU A 349 32.24 13.67 -7.60
C GLU A 349 31.16 13.50 -8.68
N GLU A 350 31.57 13.59 -9.94
CA GLU A 350 30.66 13.32 -11.05
C GLU A 350 30.20 11.85 -11.06
N TYR A 351 28.95 11.64 -11.49
CA TYR A 351 28.35 10.29 -11.61
C TYR A 351 29.12 9.45 -12.62
N ASN A 352 29.63 8.30 -12.17
CA ASN A 352 30.34 7.33 -12.98
C ASN A 352 29.73 5.93 -12.77
N PRO A 353 28.94 5.42 -13.74
CA PRO A 353 28.28 4.12 -13.61
C PRO A 353 29.26 2.95 -13.54
N ALA A 354 30.42 3.01 -14.19
CA ALA A 354 31.43 1.95 -14.14
C ALA A 354 32.00 1.83 -12.71
N LYS A 355 32.33 2.97 -12.09
CA LYS A 355 32.82 3.00 -10.68
C LYS A 355 31.76 2.44 -9.71
N ILE A 356 30.46 2.75 -9.94
CA ILE A 356 29.39 2.21 -9.12
C ILE A 356 29.29 0.68 -9.29
N ALA A 357 29.41 0.19 -10.50
CA ALA A 357 29.40 -1.24 -10.78
C ALA A 357 30.58 -1.98 -10.12
N GLU A 358 31.80 -1.40 -10.17
CA GLU A 358 32.99 -1.92 -9.47
C GLU A 358 32.76 -1.98 -7.95
N LEU A 359 32.25 -0.90 -7.34
CA LEU A 359 31.95 -0.90 -5.89
C LEU A 359 30.94 -1.96 -5.49
N LEU A 360 29.89 -2.16 -6.31
CA LEU A 360 28.90 -3.23 -6.07
C LEU A 360 29.53 -4.62 -6.24
N ASP A 361 30.42 -4.81 -7.22
CA ASP A 361 31.12 -6.07 -7.45
C ASP A 361 32.10 -6.39 -6.32
N ASP A 362 32.71 -5.39 -5.72
CA ASP A 362 33.55 -5.49 -4.52
C ASP A 362 32.74 -5.75 -3.23
N GLY A 363 31.39 -5.82 -3.32
CA GLY A 363 30.50 -6.12 -2.19
C GLY A 363 30.17 -4.90 -1.30
N GLU A 364 30.42 -3.69 -1.80
CA GLU A 364 30.02 -2.49 -1.11
C GLU A 364 28.49 -2.27 -1.09
N ILE A 365 28.00 -1.60 -0.06
CA ILE A 365 26.59 -1.25 0.11
C ILE A 365 26.41 0.21 -0.28
N ILE A 366 25.59 0.46 -1.30
CA ILE A 366 25.40 1.79 -1.88
C ILE A 366 24.01 2.31 -1.58
N GLY A 367 23.92 3.51 -0.99
CA GLY A 367 22.68 4.28 -0.94
C GLY A 367 22.42 4.92 -2.30
N TRP A 368 21.30 4.62 -2.93
CA TRP A 368 20.95 5.07 -4.26
C TRP A 368 19.75 6.03 -4.23
N PHE A 369 19.92 7.22 -4.79
CA PHE A 369 18.86 8.20 -4.95
C PHE A 369 18.93 8.84 -6.34
N GLN A 370 17.80 8.80 -7.07
CA GLN A 370 17.66 9.40 -8.39
C GLN A 370 16.20 9.81 -8.66
N HIS A 371 15.98 10.67 -9.65
CA HIS A 371 14.64 11.13 -10.05
C HIS A 371 13.84 11.79 -8.90
N GLY A 372 12.51 11.64 -8.89
CA GLY A 372 11.62 11.90 -7.76
C GLY A 372 11.45 10.62 -6.94
N PHE A 373 11.06 10.74 -5.66
CA PHE A 373 10.78 9.50 -4.92
C PHE A 373 9.58 8.75 -5.49
N GLU A 374 9.61 7.45 -5.29
CA GLU A 374 8.51 6.59 -5.65
C GLU A 374 7.26 6.93 -4.82
N TYR A 375 6.11 6.88 -5.48
CA TYR A 375 4.81 6.88 -4.84
C TYR A 375 4.43 5.45 -4.47
N GLY A 376 4.13 5.23 -3.20
CA GLY A 376 3.87 3.93 -2.63
C GLY A 376 4.94 3.45 -1.63
N PRO A 377 4.67 2.37 -0.89
CA PRO A 377 5.47 1.93 0.26
C PRO A 377 6.81 1.29 -0.14
N ARG A 378 7.01 0.95 -1.41
CA ARG A 378 8.18 0.21 -1.90
C ARG A 378 9.23 1.15 -2.49
N ALA A 379 10.50 0.85 -2.23
CA ALA A 379 11.62 1.41 -2.98
C ALA A 379 11.71 0.68 -4.34
N LEU A 380 11.73 1.43 -5.44
CA LEU A 380 11.72 0.91 -6.82
C LEU A 380 12.82 1.56 -7.66
N GLY A 381 13.98 1.81 -7.06
CA GLY A 381 15.16 2.31 -7.74
C GLY A 381 15.37 3.82 -7.69
N ALA A 382 14.48 4.61 -7.07
CA ALA A 382 14.73 6.03 -6.85
C ALA A 382 15.33 6.34 -5.47
N ARG A 383 14.97 5.58 -4.43
CA ARG A 383 15.51 5.69 -3.07
C ARG A 383 15.76 4.30 -2.49
N SER A 384 16.80 3.69 -2.97
CA SER A 384 17.11 2.28 -2.71
C SER A 384 18.43 2.12 -1.99
N ILE A 385 18.65 0.95 -1.41
CA ILE A 385 19.95 0.47 -0.99
C ILE A 385 20.32 -0.69 -1.91
N LEU A 386 21.42 -0.56 -2.61
CA LEU A 386 21.91 -1.54 -3.58
C LEU A 386 23.06 -2.34 -2.98
N VAL A 387 23.07 -3.62 -3.26
CA VAL A 387 24.15 -4.53 -2.87
C VAL A 387 24.19 -5.74 -3.83
N ARG A 388 25.36 -6.28 -4.06
CA ARG A 388 25.51 -7.51 -4.84
C ARG A 388 24.88 -8.70 -4.08
N PRO A 389 23.99 -9.51 -4.71
CA PRO A 389 23.25 -10.58 -4.03
C PRO A 389 23.99 -11.92 -3.92
N THR A 390 25.24 -12.03 -4.40
CA THR A 390 25.96 -13.30 -4.55
C THR A 390 26.56 -13.87 -3.27
N ASP A 391 26.72 -13.05 -2.23
CA ASP A 391 27.32 -13.48 -0.98
C ASP A 391 26.24 -13.97 0.01
N ILE A 392 26.39 -15.19 0.51
CA ILE A 392 25.43 -15.84 1.42
C ILE A 392 25.12 -14.98 2.66
N GLY A 393 26.10 -14.28 3.20
CA GLY A 393 25.94 -13.43 4.40
C GLY A 393 25.36 -12.03 4.15
N THR A 394 25.14 -11.64 2.89
CA THR A 394 24.70 -10.27 2.53
C THR A 394 23.35 -9.92 3.16
N HIS A 395 22.41 -10.86 3.16
CA HIS A 395 21.07 -10.67 3.72
C HIS A 395 21.11 -10.31 5.22
N GLN A 396 21.83 -11.12 6.02
CA GLN A 396 21.96 -10.88 7.46
C GLN A 396 22.76 -9.61 7.76
N LYS A 397 23.90 -9.38 7.04
CA LYS A 397 24.71 -8.17 7.16
C LYS A 397 23.87 -6.91 6.92
N LEU A 398 23.03 -6.91 5.89
CA LEU A 398 22.21 -5.77 5.52
C LEU A 398 21.05 -5.57 6.51
N ASN A 399 20.32 -6.62 6.89
CA ASN A 399 19.28 -6.54 7.90
C ASN A 399 19.83 -6.06 9.25
N GLY A 400 20.99 -6.54 9.68
CA GLY A 400 21.65 -6.09 10.90
C GLY A 400 22.01 -4.61 10.86
N ARG A 401 22.60 -4.10 9.76
CA ARG A 401 22.90 -2.67 9.58
C ARG A 401 21.65 -1.79 9.58
N LEU A 402 20.56 -2.27 9.00
CA LEU A 402 19.27 -1.58 8.94
C LEU A 402 18.42 -1.76 10.21
N LYS A 403 18.91 -2.53 11.18
CA LYS A 403 18.16 -2.90 12.41
C LYS A 403 16.79 -3.53 12.07
N ARG A 404 16.78 -4.38 11.05
CA ARG A 404 15.59 -5.13 10.61
C ARG A 404 15.67 -6.57 11.12
N HIS A 405 14.54 -7.22 11.21
CA HIS A 405 14.49 -8.65 11.51
C HIS A 405 15.13 -9.48 10.39
N ASP A 406 15.82 -10.58 10.72
CA ASP A 406 16.57 -11.38 9.75
C ASP A 406 15.68 -11.99 8.66
N SER A 407 14.40 -12.26 8.93
CA SER A 407 13.43 -12.75 7.94
C SER A 407 12.94 -11.69 6.95
N MET A 408 13.38 -10.41 7.06
CA MET A 408 12.93 -9.37 6.13
C MET A 408 13.58 -9.54 4.75
N PRO A 409 12.80 -9.80 3.68
CA PRO A 409 13.33 -10.02 2.36
C PRO A 409 13.82 -8.71 1.71
N PHE A 410 14.70 -8.86 0.73
CA PHE A 410 15.09 -7.81 -0.22
C PHE A 410 14.58 -8.16 -1.61
N ALA A 411 14.20 -7.14 -2.39
CA ALA A 411 13.76 -7.33 -3.75
C ALA A 411 14.97 -7.44 -4.69
N PRO A 412 15.08 -8.48 -5.53
CA PRO A 412 16.09 -8.53 -6.57
C PRO A 412 15.79 -7.52 -7.68
N ILE A 413 16.85 -6.96 -8.27
CA ILE A 413 16.77 -6.21 -9.52
C ILE A 413 17.33 -7.13 -10.60
N VAL A 414 16.52 -7.38 -11.63
CA VAL A 414 16.87 -8.25 -12.75
C VAL A 414 16.66 -7.48 -14.05
N MET A 415 17.53 -7.66 -15.03
CA MET A 415 17.33 -7.06 -16.35
C MET A 415 16.13 -7.72 -17.05
N GLU A 416 15.39 -6.93 -17.86
CA GLU A 416 14.13 -7.35 -18.48
C GLU A 416 14.27 -8.58 -19.38
N GLU A 417 15.45 -8.77 -19.97
CA GLU A 417 15.78 -9.90 -20.85
C GLU A 417 16.03 -11.23 -20.10
N PHE A 418 16.06 -11.26 -18.76
CA PHE A 418 16.23 -12.41 -17.91
C PHE A 418 15.02 -12.63 -16.99
#